data_942d5f32416a67c0428ed8046de3e297
#
_entry.id   942d5f32416a67c0428ed8046de3e297
#
_cell.length_a   1.000
_cell.length_b   1.000
_cell.length_c   1.000
_cell.angle_alpha   90.00
_cell.angle_beta   90.00
_cell.angle_gamma   90.00
#
_symmetry.space_group_name_H-M   'P 1'
#
loop_
_entity.id
_entity.type
_entity.pdbx_description
1 polymer ?
#
loop_
_entity_poly.entity_id
_entity_poly.type
_entity_poly.pdbx_seq_one_letter_code
_entity_poly.pdbx_strand_id
1 'polypeptide(L)'
;VEFFPVYYFVITCAVGTVLQGVFYGMAFGWLSVAIAFVFVDSQTRSLRGYTDELSGLFGRKYMNYCLDRIHATQEKDVYGIMMDVNCFKEINDTYGHAEGDRAIQEIGHILSGALVANSVAIRMSGDEFMVLIRHGSEEILDKTCAAIEQRVQHYNATAPAGSFQLSFSTGVAKYEGGSVEKFLVELDQRMYAEKRAFHAARDGHAAPEQGNAPSI
;
A
#
# COMPACT_ATOMS: atom_id res chain seq x y z
N VAL A 1 1.75 -12.30 11.61
CA VAL A 1 0.37 -12.46 12.07
C VAL A 1 0.48 -12.87 13.54
N GLU A 2 0.32 -11.91 14.46
CA GLU A 2 0.24 -12.26 15.88
C GLU A 2 -1.04 -13.07 16.04
N PHE A 3 -0.88 -14.28 16.53
CA PHE A 3 -1.98 -15.17 16.87
C PHE A 3 -2.99 -14.38 17.72
N PHE A 4 -4.20 -14.27 17.23
CA PHE A 4 -5.32 -13.72 17.97
C PHE A 4 -5.33 -14.41 19.33
N PRO A 5 -5.28 -13.68 20.42
CA PRO A 5 -5.14 -14.30 21.73
C PRO A 5 -6.46 -14.97 22.14
N VAL A 6 -6.68 -16.19 21.62
CA VAL A 6 -7.79 -17.07 22.00
C VAL A 6 -7.86 -17.21 23.53
N TYR A 7 -6.71 -17.08 24.21
CA TYR A 7 -6.64 -17.10 25.67
C TYR A 7 -7.42 -15.95 26.35
N TYR A 8 -7.53 -14.75 25.72
CA TYR A 8 -8.36 -13.69 26.30
C TYR A 8 -9.85 -14.06 26.29
N PHE A 9 -10.32 -14.70 25.22
CA PHE A 9 -11.67 -15.21 25.16
C PHE A 9 -11.89 -16.27 26.26
N VAL A 10 -11.00 -17.24 26.35
CA VAL A 10 -11.06 -18.32 27.35
C VAL A 10 -11.01 -17.78 28.78
N ILE A 11 -10.10 -16.86 29.06
CA ILE A 11 -9.95 -16.24 30.40
C ILE A 11 -11.22 -15.49 30.78
N THR A 12 -11.78 -14.67 29.88
CA THR A 12 -12.99 -13.88 30.16
C THR A 12 -14.19 -14.78 30.46
N CYS A 13 -14.35 -15.86 29.69
CA CYS A 13 -15.41 -16.85 29.93
C CYS A 13 -15.21 -17.62 31.26
N ALA A 14 -13.97 -18.01 31.57
CA ALA A 14 -13.64 -18.69 32.80
C ALA A 14 -13.94 -17.83 34.06
N VAL A 15 -13.52 -16.56 34.03
CA VAL A 15 -13.81 -15.59 35.11
C VAL A 15 -15.30 -15.41 35.29
N GLY A 16 -16.08 -15.26 34.19
CA GLY A 16 -17.55 -15.15 34.26
C GLY A 16 -18.21 -16.38 34.87
N THR A 17 -17.70 -17.58 34.54
CA THR A 17 -18.22 -18.84 35.12
C THR A 17 -17.94 -18.96 36.62
N VAL A 18 -16.75 -18.58 37.06
CA VAL A 18 -16.40 -18.57 38.50
C VAL A 18 -17.25 -17.54 39.24
N LEU A 19 -17.43 -16.33 38.72
CA LEU A 19 -18.28 -15.30 39.32
C LEU A 19 -19.76 -15.77 39.42
N GLN A 20 -20.27 -16.45 38.41
CA GLN A 20 -21.62 -17.02 38.45
C GLN A 20 -21.79 -18.11 39.51
N GLY A 21 -20.74 -18.89 39.78
CA GLY A 21 -20.73 -19.88 40.88
C GLY A 21 -20.74 -19.24 42.26
N VAL A 22 -20.08 -18.07 42.44
CA VAL A 22 -20.05 -17.33 43.70
C VAL A 22 -21.32 -16.51 43.93
N PHE A 23 -21.85 -15.89 42.90
CA PHE A 23 -23.04 -15.03 42.95
C PHE A 23 -24.23 -15.74 42.26
N TYR A 24 -24.78 -16.74 42.93
CA TYR A 24 -25.90 -17.53 42.42
C TYR A 24 -27.11 -16.64 42.13
N GLY A 25 -27.66 -16.76 40.89
CA GLY A 25 -28.81 -15.98 40.44
C GLY A 25 -28.51 -14.78 39.57
N MET A 26 -27.21 -14.44 39.35
CA MET A 26 -26.80 -13.38 38.41
C MET A 26 -26.20 -13.98 37.12
N ALA A 27 -26.59 -13.43 35.97
CA ALA A 27 -26.24 -13.99 34.65
C ALA A 27 -24.82 -13.56 34.17
N PHE A 28 -23.79 -13.71 35.03
CA PHE A 28 -22.42 -13.32 34.71
C PHE A 28 -21.80 -14.10 33.53
N GLY A 29 -22.21 -15.36 33.36
CA GLY A 29 -21.74 -16.19 32.25
C GLY A 29 -22.09 -15.59 30.89
N TRP A 30 -23.35 -15.18 30.70
CA TRP A 30 -23.77 -14.53 29.44
C TRP A 30 -23.12 -13.17 29.21
N LEU A 31 -22.96 -12.40 30.29
CA LEU A 31 -22.28 -11.10 30.20
C LEU A 31 -20.81 -11.26 29.75
N SER A 32 -20.11 -12.26 30.31
CA SER A 32 -18.71 -12.51 29.93
C SER A 32 -18.57 -12.97 28.49
N VAL A 33 -19.50 -13.80 27.99
CA VAL A 33 -19.54 -14.21 26.58
C VAL A 33 -19.79 -13.00 25.67
N ALA A 34 -20.74 -12.12 26.05
CA ALA A 34 -21.01 -10.90 25.27
C ALA A 34 -19.80 -9.96 25.21
N ILE A 35 -19.11 -9.74 26.33
CA ILE A 35 -17.88 -8.93 26.38
C ILE A 35 -16.79 -9.55 25.51
N ALA A 36 -16.58 -10.87 25.63
CA ALA A 36 -15.59 -11.58 24.84
C ALA A 36 -15.91 -11.47 23.33
N PHE A 37 -17.17 -11.58 22.93
CA PHE A 37 -17.60 -11.44 21.54
C PHE A 37 -17.36 -10.03 21.01
N VAL A 38 -17.73 -8.98 21.77
CA VAL A 38 -17.46 -7.57 21.39
C VAL A 38 -15.97 -7.34 21.25
N PHE A 39 -15.15 -7.90 22.13
CA PHE A 39 -13.69 -7.79 22.05
C PHE A 39 -13.14 -8.47 20.77
N VAL A 40 -13.61 -9.69 20.47
CA VAL A 40 -13.24 -10.41 19.23
C VAL A 40 -13.63 -9.63 17.99
N ASP A 41 -14.87 -9.12 17.94
CA ASP A 41 -15.36 -8.33 16.82
C ASP A 41 -14.55 -7.03 16.64
N SER A 42 -14.25 -6.33 17.73
CA SER A 42 -13.41 -5.13 17.71
C SER A 42 -12.00 -5.40 17.15
N GLN A 43 -11.38 -6.50 17.57
CA GLN A 43 -10.04 -6.88 17.05
C GLN A 43 -10.11 -7.28 15.57
N THR A 44 -11.14 -8.01 15.17
CA THR A 44 -11.32 -8.41 13.75
C THR A 44 -11.54 -7.21 12.85
N ARG A 45 -12.33 -6.23 13.29
CA ARG A 45 -12.50 -4.95 12.55
C ARG A 45 -11.22 -4.15 12.48
N SER A 46 -10.42 -4.16 13.54
CA SER A 46 -9.10 -3.48 13.53
C SER A 46 -8.16 -4.08 12.48
N LEU A 47 -8.14 -5.40 12.32
CA LEU A 47 -7.32 -6.08 11.31
C LEU A 47 -7.80 -5.82 9.88
N ARG A 48 -9.12 -5.82 9.64
CA ARG A 48 -9.68 -5.48 8.33
C ARG A 48 -9.37 -4.06 7.89
N GLY A 49 -9.21 -3.12 8.84
CA GLY A 49 -8.83 -1.73 8.53
C GLY A 49 -7.39 -1.54 8.05
N TYR A 50 -6.59 -2.59 7.94
CA TYR A 50 -5.22 -2.52 7.41
C TYR A 50 -5.13 -2.79 5.91
N THR A 51 -6.15 -3.35 5.28
CA THR A 51 -6.16 -3.70 3.86
C THR A 51 -7.00 -2.70 3.08
N ASP A 52 -6.49 -2.23 1.94
CA ASP A 52 -7.26 -1.48 0.95
C ASP A 52 -8.08 -2.46 0.11
N GLU A 53 -9.41 -2.31 0.14
CA GLU A 53 -10.33 -3.26 -0.50
C GLU A 53 -10.25 -3.24 -2.03
N LEU A 54 -9.87 -2.11 -2.63
CA LEU A 54 -9.81 -1.96 -4.07
C LEU A 54 -8.56 -2.62 -4.65
N SER A 55 -7.39 -2.30 -4.10
CA SER A 55 -6.11 -2.82 -4.59
C SER A 55 -5.74 -4.20 -4.02
N GLY A 56 -6.36 -4.62 -2.91
CA GLY A 56 -5.98 -5.81 -2.16
C GLY A 56 -4.66 -5.69 -1.39
N LEU A 57 -3.99 -4.54 -1.49
CA LEU A 57 -2.75 -4.22 -0.77
C LEU A 57 -3.04 -3.77 0.66
N PHE A 58 -1.99 -3.57 1.45
CA PHE A 58 -2.16 -2.86 2.72
C PHE A 58 -2.50 -1.39 2.47
N GLY A 59 -3.28 -0.80 3.39
CA GLY A 59 -3.65 0.62 3.36
C GLY A 59 -2.73 1.49 4.21
N ARG A 60 -2.94 2.80 4.15
CA ARG A 60 -2.17 3.83 4.89
C ARG A 60 -2.06 3.55 6.39
N LYS A 61 -3.09 2.98 7.00
CA LYS A 61 -3.07 2.63 8.43
C LYS A 61 -1.98 1.60 8.75
N TYR A 62 -1.79 0.61 7.88
CA TYR A 62 -0.72 -0.38 8.03
C TYR A 62 0.67 0.21 7.77
N MET A 63 0.78 1.14 6.81
CA MET A 63 2.01 1.90 6.60
C MET A 63 2.46 2.59 7.89
N ASN A 64 1.57 3.36 8.52
CA ASN A 64 1.88 4.06 9.77
C ASN A 64 2.34 3.07 10.86
N TYR A 65 1.65 1.94 11.01
CA TYR A 65 2.07 0.88 11.95
C TYR A 65 3.49 0.35 11.66
N CYS A 66 3.83 0.12 10.39
CA CYS A 66 5.18 -0.31 10.00
C CYS A 66 6.23 0.76 10.32
N LEU A 67 5.95 2.01 9.97
CA LEU A 67 6.84 3.14 10.19
C LEU A 67 7.07 3.43 11.68
N ASP A 68 6.02 3.36 12.50
CA ASP A 68 6.12 3.48 13.96
C ASP A 68 7.03 2.39 14.55
N ARG A 69 6.89 1.15 14.06
CA ARG A 69 7.77 0.04 14.49
C ARG A 69 9.22 0.27 14.07
N ILE A 70 9.46 0.66 12.82
CA ILE A 70 10.80 0.96 12.30
C ILE A 70 11.44 2.05 13.16
N HIS A 71 10.70 3.11 13.47
CA HIS A 71 11.17 4.19 14.33
C HIS A 71 11.46 3.71 15.76
N ALA A 72 10.52 2.99 16.38
CA ALA A 72 10.66 2.53 17.77
C ALA A 72 11.83 1.55 17.96
N THR A 73 12.09 0.68 16.98
CA THR A 73 13.17 -0.30 17.03
C THR A 73 14.49 0.21 16.43
N GLN A 74 14.48 1.41 15.82
CA GLN A 74 15.62 1.95 15.06
C GLN A 74 16.16 0.90 14.08
N GLU A 75 15.23 0.24 13.39
CA GLU A 75 15.54 -0.86 12.48
C GLU A 75 16.46 -0.38 11.36
N LYS A 76 17.48 -1.17 11.07
CA LYS A 76 18.44 -0.89 10.00
C LYS A 76 18.06 -1.66 8.73
N ASP A 77 18.66 -1.25 7.60
CA ASP A 77 18.47 -1.90 6.32
C ASP A 77 16.99 -1.96 5.88
N VAL A 78 16.30 -0.84 6.11
CA VAL A 78 14.95 -0.60 5.60
C VAL A 78 15.06 0.27 4.34
N TYR A 79 14.40 -0.17 3.27
CA TYR A 79 14.32 0.56 2.02
C TYR A 79 12.86 0.84 1.67
N GLY A 80 12.63 1.98 1.04
CA GLY A 80 11.33 2.39 0.55
C GLY A 80 11.35 2.62 -0.95
N ILE A 81 10.26 2.28 -1.61
CA ILE A 81 9.94 2.65 -2.99
C ILE A 81 8.60 3.36 -2.93
N MET A 82 8.56 4.65 -3.18
CA MET A 82 7.33 5.42 -3.31
C MET A 82 6.99 5.58 -4.78
N MET A 83 5.74 5.41 -5.14
CA MET A 83 5.28 5.37 -6.53
C MET A 83 3.99 6.15 -6.67
N ASP A 84 3.87 6.88 -7.78
CA ASP A 84 2.67 7.58 -8.21
C ASP A 84 2.35 7.18 -9.65
N VAL A 85 1.08 6.87 -9.93
CA VAL A 85 0.65 6.43 -11.26
C VAL A 85 0.60 7.63 -12.20
N ASN A 86 1.41 7.59 -13.24
CA ASN A 86 1.44 8.66 -14.22
C ASN A 86 0.12 8.74 -14.98
N CYS A 87 -0.39 9.95 -15.16
CA CYS A 87 -1.62 10.22 -15.92
C CYS A 87 -2.87 9.49 -15.43
N PHE A 88 -2.94 9.11 -14.14
CA PHE A 88 -4.09 8.38 -13.59
C PHE A 88 -5.42 9.13 -13.80
N LYS A 89 -5.40 10.46 -13.68
CA LYS A 89 -6.57 11.28 -13.98
C LYS A 89 -7.02 11.12 -15.45
N GLU A 90 -6.08 11.05 -16.40
CA GLU A 90 -6.40 10.85 -17.81
C GLU A 90 -7.01 9.47 -18.06
N ILE A 91 -6.57 8.43 -17.32
CA ILE A 91 -7.21 7.11 -17.36
C ILE A 91 -8.68 7.24 -16.94
N ASN A 92 -8.96 7.91 -15.82
CA ASN A 92 -10.33 8.14 -15.37
C ASN A 92 -11.16 8.97 -16.35
N ASP A 93 -10.60 10.05 -16.87
CA ASP A 93 -11.30 10.98 -17.74
C ASP A 93 -11.58 10.37 -19.13
N THR A 94 -10.69 9.49 -19.63
CA THR A 94 -10.79 8.87 -20.97
C THR A 94 -11.60 7.57 -20.95
N TYR A 95 -11.37 6.71 -19.95
CA TYR A 95 -11.93 5.35 -19.91
C TYR A 95 -13.04 5.20 -18.85
N GLY A 96 -13.22 6.20 -17.98
CA GLY A 96 -14.18 6.19 -16.88
C GLY A 96 -13.62 5.61 -15.58
N HIS A 97 -14.28 5.94 -14.47
CA HIS A 97 -13.84 5.53 -13.13
C HIS A 97 -13.75 4.01 -12.92
N ALA A 98 -14.60 3.24 -13.60
CA ALA A 98 -14.55 1.77 -13.52
C ALA A 98 -13.21 1.20 -14.06
N GLU A 99 -12.68 1.79 -15.14
CA GLU A 99 -11.38 1.41 -15.68
C GLU A 99 -10.23 1.96 -14.80
N GLY A 100 -10.42 3.13 -14.16
CA GLY A 100 -9.49 3.61 -13.13
C GLY A 100 -9.43 2.67 -11.93
N ASP A 101 -10.55 2.17 -11.46
CA ASP A 101 -10.61 1.17 -10.38
C ASP A 101 -9.92 -0.13 -10.81
N ARG A 102 -10.13 -0.58 -12.06
CA ARG A 102 -9.43 -1.73 -12.63
C ARG A 102 -7.91 -1.49 -12.69
N ALA A 103 -7.47 -0.28 -13.08
CA ALA A 103 -6.05 0.07 -13.06
C ALA A 103 -5.44 -0.09 -11.65
N ILE A 104 -6.13 0.36 -10.61
CA ILE A 104 -5.70 0.18 -9.22
C ILE A 104 -5.63 -1.31 -8.83
N GLN A 105 -6.59 -2.14 -9.26
CA GLN A 105 -6.57 -3.58 -9.02
C GLN A 105 -5.37 -4.27 -9.70
N GLU A 106 -5.11 -3.92 -10.97
CA GLU A 106 -3.96 -4.45 -11.71
C GLU A 106 -2.62 -4.03 -11.07
N ILE A 107 -2.51 -2.78 -10.61
CA ILE A 107 -1.36 -2.32 -9.85
C ILE A 107 -1.19 -3.14 -8.57
N GLY A 108 -2.28 -3.42 -7.87
CA GLY A 108 -2.28 -4.31 -6.70
C GLY A 108 -1.68 -5.69 -7.02
N HIS A 109 -2.08 -6.31 -8.13
CA HIS A 109 -1.54 -7.60 -8.60
C HIS A 109 -0.07 -7.50 -9.00
N ILE A 110 0.31 -6.45 -9.73
CA ILE A 110 1.70 -6.19 -10.14
C ILE A 110 2.61 -6.09 -8.92
N LEU A 111 2.25 -5.23 -7.97
CA LEU A 111 3.06 -4.99 -6.78
C LEU A 111 3.13 -6.23 -5.88
N SER A 112 1.99 -6.89 -5.61
CA SER A 112 1.98 -8.13 -4.82
C SER A 112 2.86 -9.21 -5.42
N GLY A 113 2.87 -9.33 -6.74
CA GLY A 113 3.68 -10.31 -7.44
C GLY A 113 5.18 -9.97 -7.54
N ALA A 114 5.57 -8.72 -7.30
CA ALA A 114 6.97 -8.27 -7.28
C ALA A 114 7.60 -8.33 -5.89
N LEU A 115 6.81 -8.59 -4.84
CA LEU A 115 7.31 -8.61 -3.47
C LEU A 115 8.33 -9.72 -3.24
N VAL A 116 9.35 -9.37 -2.48
CA VAL A 116 10.34 -10.31 -1.94
C VAL A 116 10.04 -10.61 -0.47
N ALA A 117 10.76 -11.55 0.13
CA ALA A 117 10.65 -11.81 1.57
C ALA A 117 10.89 -10.53 2.38
N ASN A 118 10.13 -10.33 3.45
CA ASN A 118 10.17 -9.15 4.33
C ASN A 118 9.82 -7.82 3.64
N SER A 119 9.12 -7.86 2.51
CA SER A 119 8.58 -6.65 1.89
C SER A 119 7.05 -6.62 1.97
N VAL A 120 6.49 -5.41 1.93
CA VAL A 120 5.05 -5.15 1.92
C VAL A 120 4.73 -4.07 0.91
N ALA A 121 3.66 -4.26 0.15
CA ALA A 121 3.11 -3.24 -0.73
C ALA A 121 1.89 -2.60 -0.08
N ILE A 122 1.80 -1.29 -0.23
CA ILE A 122 0.85 -0.43 0.46
C ILE A 122 0.25 0.55 -0.55
N ARG A 123 -1.05 0.74 -0.52
CA ARG A 123 -1.70 1.87 -1.16
C ARG A 123 -1.83 3.00 -0.15
N MET A 124 -1.18 4.13 -0.42
CA MET A 124 -1.16 5.29 0.49
C MET A 124 -2.42 6.14 0.34
N SER A 125 -2.77 6.46 -0.87
CA SER A 125 -4.00 7.19 -1.26
C SER A 125 -4.20 7.08 -2.77
N GLY A 126 -5.41 7.29 -3.26
CA GLY A 126 -5.71 7.44 -4.68
C GLY A 126 -4.86 6.57 -5.60
N ASP A 127 -3.88 7.18 -6.24
CA ASP A 127 -2.91 6.64 -7.18
C ASP A 127 -1.48 6.53 -6.62
N GLU A 128 -1.31 6.71 -5.30
CA GLU A 128 -0.01 6.65 -4.62
C GLU A 128 0.19 5.32 -3.90
N PHE A 129 1.34 4.71 -4.13
CA PHE A 129 1.72 3.41 -3.57
C PHE A 129 3.10 3.47 -2.92
N MET A 130 3.36 2.53 -2.03
CA MET A 130 4.66 2.35 -1.40
C MET A 130 5.00 0.87 -1.27
N VAL A 131 6.27 0.52 -1.49
CA VAL A 131 6.83 -0.76 -1.06
C VAL A 131 7.85 -0.48 0.03
N LEU A 132 7.69 -1.16 1.18
CA LEU A 132 8.69 -1.17 2.25
C LEU A 132 9.38 -2.54 2.26
N ILE A 133 10.72 -2.53 2.24
CA ILE A 133 11.59 -3.71 2.30
C ILE A 133 12.35 -3.63 3.61
N ARG A 134 12.15 -4.61 4.49
CA ARG A 134 12.83 -4.69 5.78
C ARG A 134 13.93 -5.74 5.72
N HIS A 135 15.03 -5.52 6.45
CA HIS A 135 16.21 -6.38 6.38
C HIS A 135 16.71 -6.59 4.94
N GLY A 136 16.64 -5.52 4.15
CA GLY A 136 16.98 -5.52 2.73
C GLY A 136 18.44 -5.17 2.47
N SER A 137 18.77 -5.13 1.18
CA SER A 137 20.03 -4.60 0.65
C SER A 137 19.73 -3.81 -0.63
N GLU A 138 20.70 -3.05 -1.12
CA GLU A 138 20.58 -2.36 -2.40
C GLU A 138 20.27 -3.35 -3.54
N GLU A 139 20.89 -4.52 -3.52
CA GLU A 139 20.61 -5.58 -4.51
C GLU A 139 19.13 -6.05 -4.45
N ILE A 140 18.55 -6.17 -3.26
CA ILE A 140 17.14 -6.54 -3.09
C ILE A 140 16.23 -5.40 -3.56
N LEU A 141 16.60 -4.14 -3.27
CA LEU A 141 15.89 -2.97 -3.77
C LEU A 141 15.87 -2.95 -5.30
N ASP A 142 17.05 -3.08 -5.94
CA ASP A 142 17.18 -3.06 -7.40
C ASP A 142 16.40 -4.20 -8.06
N LYS A 143 16.47 -5.42 -7.50
CA LYS A 143 15.68 -6.56 -7.97
C LYS A 143 14.17 -6.31 -7.85
N THR A 144 13.72 -5.67 -6.77
CA THR A 144 12.31 -5.36 -6.58
C THR A 144 11.84 -4.30 -7.58
N CYS A 145 12.62 -3.24 -7.79
CA CYS A 145 12.34 -2.21 -8.81
C CYS A 145 12.26 -2.85 -10.22
N ALA A 146 13.27 -3.66 -10.59
CA ALA A 146 13.28 -4.34 -11.89
C ALA A 146 12.09 -5.30 -12.06
N ALA A 147 11.70 -6.01 -11.00
CA ALA A 147 10.53 -6.90 -11.04
C ALA A 147 9.22 -6.14 -11.23
N ILE A 148 9.07 -4.98 -10.59
CA ILE A 148 7.91 -4.09 -10.77
C ILE A 148 7.87 -3.61 -12.22
N GLU A 149 8.97 -3.06 -12.73
CA GLU A 149 9.07 -2.54 -14.09
C GLU A 149 8.77 -3.63 -15.14
N GLN A 150 9.36 -4.81 -15.00
CA GLN A 150 9.11 -5.94 -15.90
C GLN A 150 7.62 -6.35 -15.92
N ARG A 151 6.96 -6.34 -14.77
CA ARG A 151 5.53 -6.68 -14.69
C ARG A 151 4.65 -5.61 -15.31
N VAL A 152 5.00 -4.33 -15.14
CA VAL A 152 4.32 -3.21 -15.81
C VAL A 152 4.46 -3.34 -17.32
N GLN A 153 5.68 -3.58 -17.81
CA GLN A 153 5.94 -3.78 -19.25
C GLN A 153 5.16 -4.98 -19.78
N HIS A 154 5.12 -6.09 -19.04
CA HIS A 154 4.33 -7.26 -19.42
C HIS A 154 2.83 -6.95 -19.51
N TYR A 155 2.27 -6.27 -18.49
CA TYR A 155 0.88 -5.83 -18.52
C TYR A 155 0.61 -4.97 -19.75
N ASN A 156 1.42 -3.95 -19.99
CA ASN A 156 1.27 -3.04 -21.13
C ASN A 156 1.36 -3.75 -22.48
N ALA A 157 2.24 -4.76 -22.59
CA ALA A 157 2.40 -5.54 -23.83
C ALA A 157 1.25 -6.52 -24.08
N THR A 158 0.57 -6.99 -23.04
CA THR A 158 -0.51 -7.98 -23.13
C THR A 158 -1.91 -7.38 -23.05
N ALA A 159 -2.01 -6.09 -22.70
CA ALA A 159 -3.27 -5.38 -22.62
C ALA A 159 -3.95 -5.33 -24.00
N PRO A 160 -5.29 -5.47 -24.08
CA PRO A 160 -6.03 -5.36 -25.34
C PRO A 160 -5.77 -4.02 -26.02
N ALA A 161 -5.85 -4.00 -27.35
CA ALA A 161 -5.70 -2.76 -28.12
C ALA A 161 -6.76 -1.72 -27.67
N GLY A 162 -6.30 -0.50 -27.39
CA GLY A 162 -7.15 0.58 -26.89
C GLY A 162 -7.32 0.62 -25.37
N SER A 163 -6.69 -0.30 -24.62
CA SER A 163 -6.64 -0.22 -23.15
C SER A 163 -5.66 0.87 -22.69
N PHE A 164 -5.83 1.31 -21.43
CA PHE A 164 -4.86 2.20 -20.80
C PHE A 164 -3.50 1.52 -20.61
N GLN A 165 -2.47 2.32 -20.58
CA GLN A 165 -1.10 1.90 -20.28
C GLN A 165 -0.73 2.35 -18.87
N LEU A 166 -0.02 1.50 -18.12
CA LEU A 166 0.47 1.82 -16.78
C LEU A 166 1.92 2.30 -16.84
N SER A 167 2.21 3.35 -16.11
CA SER A 167 3.58 3.78 -15.80
C SER A 167 3.58 4.48 -14.45
N PHE A 168 4.75 4.50 -13.81
CA PHE A 168 4.93 5.11 -12.50
C PHE A 168 6.04 6.15 -12.55
N SER A 169 5.91 7.16 -11.70
CA SER A 169 7.04 7.94 -11.22
C SER A 169 7.45 7.39 -9.86
N THR A 170 8.73 7.11 -9.65
CA THR A 170 9.23 6.39 -8.49
C THR A 170 10.26 7.21 -7.71
N GLY A 171 10.25 7.06 -6.39
CA GLY A 171 11.28 7.58 -5.50
C GLY A 171 11.78 6.46 -4.61
N VAL A 172 13.08 6.23 -4.57
CA VAL A 172 13.69 5.20 -3.74
C VAL A 172 14.61 5.82 -2.70
N ALA A 173 14.57 5.32 -1.46
CA ALA A 173 15.47 5.76 -0.40
C ALA A 173 15.74 4.64 0.59
N LYS A 174 16.84 4.78 1.33
CA LYS A 174 17.18 3.95 2.48
C LYS A 174 16.88 4.72 3.76
N TYR A 175 16.27 4.06 4.74
CA TYR A 175 16.13 4.62 6.07
C TYR A 175 17.47 4.55 6.81
N GLU A 176 18.07 5.71 7.05
CA GLU A 176 19.37 5.83 7.72
C GLU A 176 19.26 5.88 9.26
N GLY A 177 18.09 5.60 9.79
CA GLY A 177 17.80 5.77 11.23
C GLY A 177 17.27 7.19 11.55
N GLY A 178 16.87 7.38 12.81
CA GLY A 178 16.34 8.67 13.29
C GLY A 178 14.90 8.94 12.87
N SER A 179 14.65 10.03 12.12
CA SER A 179 13.30 10.46 11.79
C SER A 179 12.75 9.74 10.56
N VAL A 180 11.62 9.10 10.73
CA VAL A 180 10.83 8.49 9.64
C VAL A 180 10.27 9.56 8.70
N GLU A 181 9.96 10.74 9.21
CA GLU A 181 9.48 11.87 8.41
C GLU A 181 10.52 12.30 7.38
N LYS A 182 11.80 12.32 7.75
CA LYS A 182 12.89 12.63 6.79
C LYS A 182 12.97 11.59 5.69
N PHE A 183 12.83 10.31 6.04
CA PHE A 183 12.80 9.22 5.08
C PHE A 183 11.64 9.35 4.09
N LEU A 184 10.44 9.66 4.58
CA LEU A 184 9.27 9.88 3.73
C LEU A 184 9.44 11.11 2.83
N VAL A 185 9.99 12.21 3.35
CA VAL A 185 10.27 13.41 2.57
C VAL A 185 11.28 13.12 1.46
N GLU A 186 12.31 12.33 1.73
CA GLU A 186 13.30 11.97 0.71
C GLU A 186 12.68 11.12 -0.41
N LEU A 187 11.85 10.15 -0.06
CA LEU A 187 11.10 9.33 -1.02
C LEU A 187 10.20 10.20 -1.92
N ASP A 188 9.43 11.09 -1.30
CA ASP A 188 8.51 11.99 -2.00
C ASP A 188 9.27 12.94 -2.95
N GLN A 189 10.36 13.55 -2.49
CA GLN A 189 11.16 14.45 -3.32
C GLN A 189 11.73 13.75 -4.56
N ARG A 190 12.22 12.52 -4.41
CA ARG A 190 12.77 11.73 -5.53
C ARG A 190 11.66 11.32 -6.51
N MET A 191 10.54 10.85 -6.02
CA MET A 191 9.36 10.53 -6.84
C MET A 191 8.85 11.75 -7.60
N TYR A 192 8.74 12.90 -6.92
CA TYR A 192 8.27 14.13 -7.54
C TYR A 192 9.24 14.66 -8.60
N ALA A 193 10.55 14.48 -8.42
CA ALA A 193 11.55 14.83 -9.43
C ALA A 193 11.37 14.00 -10.71
N GLU A 194 11.13 12.70 -10.58
CA GLU A 194 10.84 11.81 -11.70
C GLU A 194 9.52 12.18 -12.39
N LYS A 195 8.47 12.46 -11.59
CA LYS A 195 7.18 12.90 -12.11
C LYS A 195 7.29 14.17 -12.96
N ARG A 196 8.07 15.15 -12.51
CA ARG A 196 8.33 16.37 -13.30
C ARG A 196 9.09 16.07 -14.59
N ALA A 197 10.08 15.17 -14.55
CA ALA A 197 10.83 14.77 -15.74
C ALA A 197 9.91 14.07 -16.76
N PHE A 198 9.03 13.19 -16.29
CA PHE A 198 8.04 12.52 -17.11
C PHE A 198 7.10 13.51 -17.82
N HIS A 199 6.53 14.49 -17.10
CA HIS A 199 5.67 15.51 -17.70
C HIS A 199 6.42 16.39 -18.69
N ALA A 200 7.64 16.83 -18.37
CA ALA A 200 8.46 17.64 -19.28
C ALA A 200 8.79 16.89 -20.59
N ALA A 201 9.10 15.60 -20.50
CA ALA A 201 9.36 14.77 -21.67
C ALA A 201 8.11 14.63 -22.56
N ARG A 202 6.94 14.43 -21.92
CA ARG A 202 5.66 14.29 -22.63
C ARG A 202 5.26 15.61 -23.33
N ASP A 203 5.34 16.71 -22.61
CA ASP A 203 4.97 18.04 -23.16
C ASP A 203 5.93 18.49 -24.25
N GLY A 204 7.21 18.14 -24.18
CA GLY A 204 8.18 18.38 -25.23
C GLY A 204 7.95 17.61 -26.54
N HIS A 205 7.22 16.47 -26.47
CA HIS A 205 6.80 15.70 -27.66
C HIS A 205 5.44 16.14 -28.21
N ALA A 206 4.68 16.94 -27.47
CA ALA A 206 3.34 17.42 -27.84
C ALA A 206 3.36 18.78 -28.55
N ALA A 207 4.52 19.35 -28.90
CA ALA A 207 4.62 20.57 -29.68
C ALA A 207 4.15 20.29 -31.12
N PRO A 208 3.04 20.89 -31.62
CA PRO A 208 2.55 20.62 -32.94
C PRO A 208 3.44 21.26 -33.99
N GLU A 209 3.74 20.49 -35.04
CA GLU A 209 4.05 21.05 -36.33
C GLU A 209 2.87 21.92 -36.80
N GLN A 210 2.85 23.18 -36.42
CA GLN A 210 2.05 24.17 -37.12
C GLN A 210 2.67 24.38 -38.48
N GLY A 211 2.24 23.58 -39.43
CA GLY A 211 2.52 23.72 -40.85
C GLY A 211 2.16 25.12 -41.31
N ASN A 212 3.18 25.81 -41.76
CA ASN A 212 3.13 27.03 -42.47
C ASN A 212 2.43 26.78 -43.79
N ALA A 213 1.17 27.18 -43.94
CA ALA A 213 0.48 27.24 -45.22
C ALA A 213 0.87 28.57 -45.90
N PRO A 214 1.44 28.55 -47.11
CA PRO A 214 1.69 29.79 -47.83
C PRO A 214 0.40 30.34 -48.38
N SER A 215 0.11 31.58 -48.05
CA SER A 215 -0.90 32.42 -48.70
C SER A 215 -0.51 32.68 -50.16
N ILE A 216 -1.41 32.36 -51.06
CA ILE A 216 -1.55 32.98 -52.39
C ILE A 216 -2.94 33.61 -52.47
#